data_c2de9a7966cfc065b616a4324665fd96
#
_entry.id   c2de9a7966cfc065b616a4324665fd96
#
_cell.length_a   1.000
_cell.length_b   1.000
_cell.length_c   1.000
_cell.angle_alpha   90.00
_cell.angle_beta   90.00
_cell.angle_gamma   90.00
#
_symmetry.space_group_name_H-M   'P 1'
#
loop_
_entity.id
_entity.type
_entity.pdbx_description
1 polymer ?
#
loop_
_entity_poly.entity_id
_entity_poly.type
_entity_poly.pdbx_seq_one_letter_code
_entity_poly.pdbx_strand_id
1 'polypeptide(L)'
;MKRDLSKFRRRLGLKLIGAAFILLGFAGMLQLMIRPNIMNVCEYNSRAVTVSLIDDAINERLNELGEDVGYSALVKLSYTADGRVSSIESNTKLINRIKNDMLTEINDRLMKGETENVDLTVGTLSGIPLFHGSGPTVRMKVEPKGYTDAVFISEFTDAGLNQTLHRMIMRTTVSVTAFIPCLLYTSPSPRDRSLS
;
A
#
# COMPACT_ATOMS: atom_id res chain seq x y z
N MET A 1 -4.85 66.89 22.07
CA MET A 1 -3.81 65.85 21.89
C MET A 1 -4.20 64.40 22.31
N LYS A 2 -5.06 64.20 23.31
CA LYS A 2 -5.48 62.82 23.73
C LYS A 2 -6.52 62.12 22.80
N ARG A 3 -7.29 62.89 22.02
CA ARG A 3 -8.36 62.34 21.14
C ARG A 3 -7.84 61.69 19.83
N ASP A 4 -6.68 62.09 19.34
CA ASP A 4 -6.11 61.56 18.10
C ASP A 4 -5.39 60.22 18.33
N LEU A 5 -4.77 60.03 19.48
CA LEU A 5 -4.15 58.80 19.91
C LEU A 5 -5.14 57.63 20.03
N SER A 6 -6.38 57.92 20.51
CA SER A 6 -7.42 56.88 20.64
C SER A 6 -7.95 56.41 19.26
N LYS A 7 -8.10 57.33 18.32
CA LYS A 7 -8.50 57.03 16.95
C LYS A 7 -7.40 56.25 16.18
N PHE A 8 -6.14 56.60 16.43
CA PHE A 8 -4.99 55.89 15.84
C PHE A 8 -4.89 54.46 16.37
N ARG A 9 -5.00 54.27 17.71
CA ARG A 9 -4.99 52.94 18.34
C ARG A 9 -6.16 52.05 17.85
N ARG A 10 -7.34 52.62 17.66
CA ARG A 10 -8.52 51.92 17.15
C ARG A 10 -8.36 51.51 15.67
N ARG A 11 -7.80 52.39 14.84
CA ARG A 11 -7.48 52.04 13.42
C ARG A 11 -6.37 51.01 13.28
N LEU A 12 -5.37 51.07 14.17
CA LEU A 12 -4.29 50.07 14.22
C LEU A 12 -4.85 48.72 14.68
N GLY A 13 -5.69 48.69 15.69
CA GLY A 13 -6.38 47.49 16.17
C GLY A 13 -7.24 46.84 15.08
N LEU A 14 -8.02 47.65 14.33
CA LEU A 14 -8.82 47.14 13.21
C LEU A 14 -7.95 46.53 12.09
N LYS A 15 -6.82 47.15 11.78
CA LYS A 15 -5.87 46.65 10.78
C LYS A 15 -5.22 45.31 11.23
N LEU A 16 -4.88 45.20 12.51
CA LEU A 16 -4.32 43.98 13.10
C LEU A 16 -5.34 42.83 13.09
N ILE A 17 -6.60 43.13 13.43
CA ILE A 17 -7.68 42.12 13.35
C ILE A 17 -7.92 41.69 11.91
N GLY A 18 -7.94 42.64 10.95
CA GLY A 18 -8.06 42.31 9.53
C GLY A 18 -6.90 41.44 9.00
N ALA A 19 -5.67 41.77 9.40
CA ALA A 19 -4.50 41.00 9.06
C ALA A 19 -4.54 39.57 9.65
N ALA A 20 -4.99 39.44 10.91
CA ALA A 20 -5.17 38.14 11.55
C ALA A 20 -6.24 37.30 10.86
N PHE A 21 -7.35 37.89 10.42
CA PHE A 21 -8.39 37.20 9.64
C PHE A 21 -7.89 36.73 8.29
N ILE A 22 -7.09 37.56 7.58
CA ILE A 22 -6.47 37.18 6.30
C ILE A 22 -5.48 36.04 6.51
N LEU A 23 -4.67 36.07 7.57
CA LEU A 23 -3.71 35.03 7.91
C LEU A 23 -4.40 33.70 8.27
N LEU A 24 -5.47 33.73 9.02
CA LEU A 24 -6.29 32.58 9.36
C LEU A 24 -6.99 32.00 8.14
N GLY A 25 -7.55 32.85 7.28
CA GLY A 25 -8.16 32.43 6.01
C GLY A 25 -7.15 31.78 5.06
N PHE A 26 -5.95 32.36 4.97
CA PHE A 26 -4.86 31.82 4.16
C PHE A 26 -4.34 30.48 4.73
N ALA A 27 -4.19 30.37 6.04
CA ALA A 27 -3.82 29.12 6.71
C ALA A 27 -4.87 28.02 6.50
N GLY A 28 -6.16 28.37 6.59
CA GLY A 28 -7.27 27.45 6.31
C GLY A 28 -7.28 26.99 4.84
N MET A 29 -7.05 27.90 3.92
CA MET A 29 -6.96 27.59 2.48
C MET A 29 -5.77 26.67 2.18
N LEU A 30 -4.60 26.93 2.77
CA LEU A 30 -3.42 26.07 2.68
C LEU A 30 -3.71 24.67 3.21
N GLN A 31 -4.38 24.56 4.35
CA GLN A 31 -4.74 23.28 4.95
C GLN A 31 -5.66 22.46 4.03
N LEU A 32 -6.65 23.08 3.41
CA LEU A 32 -7.58 22.43 2.49
C LEU A 32 -6.90 21.98 1.19
N MET A 33 -5.90 22.73 0.73
CA MET A 33 -5.19 22.46 -0.53
C MET A 33 -4.09 21.40 -0.37
N ILE A 34 -3.36 21.44 0.74
CA ILE A 34 -2.21 20.56 0.98
C ILE A 34 -2.67 19.16 1.46
N ARG A 35 -3.75 19.09 2.26
CA ARG A 35 -4.24 17.85 2.86
C ARG A 35 -4.50 16.72 1.86
N PRO A 36 -5.26 16.90 0.75
CA PRO A 36 -5.53 15.81 -0.18
C PRO A 36 -4.26 15.31 -0.87
N ASN A 37 -3.30 16.19 -1.14
CA ASN A 37 -2.05 15.83 -1.81
C ASN A 37 -1.15 15.00 -0.89
N ILE A 38 -1.06 15.35 0.40
CA ILE A 38 -0.34 14.53 1.39
C ILE A 38 -0.94 13.13 1.45
N MET A 39 -2.26 13.02 1.51
CA MET A 39 -2.94 11.71 1.56
C MET A 39 -2.62 10.84 0.35
N ASN A 40 -2.68 11.40 -0.86
CA ASN A 40 -2.40 10.68 -2.10
C ASN A 40 -0.94 10.21 -2.17
N VAL A 41 0.02 11.07 -1.79
CA VAL A 41 1.45 10.73 -1.80
C VAL A 41 1.74 9.65 -0.74
N CYS A 42 1.14 9.77 0.44
CA CYS A 42 1.31 8.78 1.49
C CYS A 42 0.67 7.44 1.14
N GLU A 43 -0.50 7.44 0.53
CA GLU A 43 -1.15 6.21 0.05
C GLU A 43 -0.29 5.51 -1.00
N TYR A 44 0.22 6.27 -1.97
CA TYR A 44 1.10 5.72 -3.02
C TYR A 44 2.36 5.09 -2.42
N ASN A 45 3.08 5.81 -1.55
CA ASN A 45 4.30 5.31 -0.94
C ASN A 45 4.03 4.12 -0.01
N SER A 46 2.95 4.18 0.78
CA SER A 46 2.55 3.05 1.63
C SER A 46 2.27 1.80 0.81
N ARG A 47 1.61 1.96 -0.34
CA ARG A 47 1.34 0.85 -1.25
C ARG A 47 2.63 0.28 -1.84
N ALA A 48 3.57 1.13 -2.25
CA ALA A 48 4.86 0.71 -2.80
C ALA A 48 5.69 -0.07 -1.77
N VAL A 49 5.79 0.46 -0.54
CA VAL A 49 6.47 -0.22 0.59
C VAL A 49 5.85 -1.57 0.87
N THR A 50 4.53 -1.64 0.95
CA THR A 50 3.81 -2.89 1.23
C THR A 50 4.06 -3.93 0.15
N VAL A 51 4.03 -3.55 -1.13
CA VAL A 51 4.32 -4.46 -2.24
C VAL A 51 5.75 -4.98 -2.14
N SER A 52 6.74 -4.13 -1.87
CA SER A 52 8.13 -4.53 -1.68
C SER A 52 8.28 -5.56 -0.55
N LEU A 53 7.66 -5.30 0.61
CA LEU A 53 7.70 -6.23 1.76
C LEU A 53 7.09 -7.60 1.42
N ILE A 54 6.01 -7.61 0.65
CA ILE A 54 5.35 -8.86 0.24
C ILE A 54 6.22 -9.62 -0.76
N ASP A 55 6.79 -8.91 -1.75
CA ASP A 55 7.65 -9.52 -2.75
C ASP A 55 8.90 -10.13 -2.11
N ASP A 56 9.50 -9.43 -1.14
CA ASP A 56 10.66 -9.91 -0.39
C ASP A 56 10.30 -11.15 0.45
N ALA A 57 9.14 -11.14 1.12
CA ALA A 57 8.66 -12.28 1.89
C ALA A 57 8.42 -13.52 1.00
N ILE A 58 7.81 -13.32 -0.16
CA ILE A 58 7.53 -14.39 -1.11
C ILE A 58 8.83 -14.96 -1.68
N ASN A 59 9.76 -14.08 -2.10
CA ASN A 59 11.03 -14.50 -2.68
C ASN A 59 11.88 -15.27 -1.66
N GLU A 60 11.95 -14.82 -0.42
CA GLU A 60 12.68 -15.52 0.64
C GLU A 60 12.11 -16.91 0.87
N ARG A 61 10.78 -17.04 0.99
CA ARG A 61 10.13 -18.35 1.16
C ARG A 61 10.27 -19.26 -0.04
N LEU A 62 10.19 -18.74 -1.26
CA LEU A 62 10.43 -19.52 -2.46
C LEU A 62 11.87 -20.04 -2.52
N ASN A 63 12.84 -19.23 -2.13
CA ASN A 63 14.24 -19.63 -2.06
C ASN A 63 14.49 -20.71 -1.00
N GLU A 64 13.84 -20.62 0.17
CA GLU A 64 13.93 -21.62 1.23
C GLU A 64 13.27 -22.96 0.84
N LEU A 65 12.17 -22.92 0.10
CA LEU A 65 11.49 -24.11 -0.40
C LEU A 65 12.29 -24.84 -1.49
N GLY A 66 13.21 -24.15 -2.15
CA GLY A 66 14.08 -24.70 -3.17
C GLY A 66 13.34 -25.27 -4.38
N GLU A 67 14.05 -26.10 -5.16
CA GLU A 67 13.50 -26.77 -6.36
C GLU A 67 12.48 -27.88 -6.01
N ASP A 68 12.41 -28.31 -4.74
CA ASP A 68 11.53 -29.39 -4.29
C ASP A 68 10.03 -29.04 -4.40
N VAL A 69 9.69 -27.75 -4.63
CA VAL A 69 8.32 -27.26 -4.78
C VAL A 69 7.97 -26.90 -6.22
N GLY A 70 8.60 -27.55 -7.16
CA GLY A 70 8.26 -27.44 -8.58
C GLY A 70 6.84 -27.92 -8.89
N TYR A 71 6.39 -27.65 -10.11
CA TYR A 71 5.06 -28.05 -10.59
C TYR A 71 4.76 -29.54 -10.37
N SER A 72 5.73 -30.42 -10.57
CA SER A 72 5.63 -31.87 -10.37
C SER A 72 5.34 -32.30 -8.93
N ALA A 73 5.73 -31.49 -7.94
CA ALA A 73 5.39 -31.72 -6.53
C ALA A 73 3.96 -31.27 -6.20
N LEU A 74 3.48 -30.21 -6.85
CA LEU A 74 2.16 -29.67 -6.66
C LEU A 74 1.06 -30.45 -7.38
N VAL A 75 1.42 -31.13 -8.47
CA VAL A 75 0.48 -31.78 -9.37
C VAL A 75 0.94 -33.18 -9.73
N LYS A 76 0.08 -34.15 -9.52
CA LYS A 76 0.31 -35.54 -9.95
C LYS A 76 -0.42 -35.76 -11.27
N LEU A 77 0.33 -36.18 -12.27
CA LEU A 77 -0.20 -36.56 -13.57
C LEU A 77 -0.36 -38.09 -13.65
N SER A 78 -1.53 -38.52 -14.05
CA SER A 78 -1.77 -39.94 -14.40
C SER A 78 -1.86 -40.07 -15.90
N TYR A 79 -1.33 -41.18 -16.45
CA TYR A 79 -1.27 -41.42 -17.88
C TYR A 79 -2.08 -42.67 -18.24
N THR A 80 -2.66 -42.65 -19.43
CA THR A 80 -3.24 -43.83 -20.05
C THR A 80 -2.14 -44.75 -20.65
N ALA A 81 -2.51 -45.99 -21.03
CA ALA A 81 -1.58 -46.90 -21.66
C ALA A 81 -0.94 -46.35 -22.96
N ASP A 82 -1.63 -45.42 -23.62
CA ASP A 82 -1.16 -44.75 -24.84
C ASP A 82 -0.28 -43.51 -24.56
N GLY A 83 0.10 -43.28 -23.28
CA GLY A 83 0.96 -42.16 -22.88
C GLY A 83 0.26 -40.79 -22.83
N ARG A 84 -1.06 -40.75 -22.94
CA ARG A 84 -1.84 -39.50 -22.80
C ARG A 84 -2.16 -39.21 -21.32
N VAL A 85 -2.19 -37.97 -20.94
CA VAL A 85 -2.63 -37.56 -19.60
C VAL A 85 -4.09 -37.95 -19.42
N SER A 86 -4.38 -38.78 -18.41
CA SER A 86 -5.75 -39.21 -18.08
C SER A 86 -6.35 -38.40 -16.96
N SER A 87 -5.57 -37.98 -15.95
CA SER A 87 -6.04 -37.12 -14.88
C SER A 87 -4.91 -36.24 -14.35
N ILE A 88 -5.32 -35.13 -13.78
CA ILE A 88 -4.46 -34.16 -13.09
C ILE A 88 -5.01 -34.01 -11.67
N GLU A 89 -4.23 -34.41 -10.69
CA GLU A 89 -4.58 -34.33 -9.27
C GLU A 89 -3.68 -33.34 -8.55
N SER A 90 -4.28 -32.38 -7.86
CA SER A 90 -3.54 -31.41 -7.06
C SER A 90 -3.15 -31.99 -5.69
N ASN A 91 -1.90 -31.80 -5.30
CA ASN A 91 -1.42 -32.13 -3.96
C ASN A 91 -1.90 -31.07 -2.95
N THR A 92 -3.17 -31.18 -2.57
CA THR A 92 -3.84 -30.20 -1.70
C THR A 92 -3.12 -30.00 -0.36
N LYS A 93 -2.50 -31.06 0.19
CA LYS A 93 -1.74 -30.97 1.44
C LYS A 93 -0.52 -30.07 1.28
N LEU A 94 0.26 -30.25 0.25
CA LEU A 94 1.45 -29.44 -0.03
C LEU A 94 1.05 -27.99 -0.38
N ILE A 95 0.04 -27.82 -1.21
CA ILE A 95 -0.50 -26.50 -1.59
C ILE A 95 -0.94 -25.71 -0.37
N ASN A 96 -1.70 -26.34 0.54
CA ASN A 96 -2.14 -25.68 1.78
C ASN A 96 -0.96 -25.36 2.72
N ARG A 97 0.05 -26.21 2.79
CA ARG A 97 1.26 -25.94 3.56
C ARG A 97 1.99 -24.72 3.03
N ILE A 98 2.28 -24.67 1.74
CA ILE A 98 2.93 -23.52 1.11
C ILE A 98 2.13 -22.24 1.32
N LYS A 99 0.81 -22.30 1.11
CA LYS A 99 -0.07 -21.17 1.37
C LYS A 99 0.07 -20.65 2.81
N ASN A 100 -0.01 -21.53 3.79
CA ASN A 100 0.06 -21.14 5.19
C ASN A 100 1.43 -20.59 5.56
N ASP A 101 2.51 -21.18 5.06
CA ASP A 101 3.88 -20.71 5.28
C ASP A 101 4.06 -19.29 4.70
N MET A 102 3.59 -19.05 3.47
CA MET A 102 3.61 -17.72 2.84
C MET A 102 2.78 -16.69 3.62
N LEU A 103 1.55 -17.06 4.01
CA LEU A 103 0.68 -16.17 4.79
C LEU A 103 1.29 -15.80 6.13
N THR A 104 1.90 -16.77 6.82
CA THR A 104 2.56 -16.53 8.10
C THR A 104 3.70 -15.54 7.94
N GLU A 105 4.57 -15.73 6.98
CA GLU A 105 5.70 -14.83 6.73
C GLU A 105 5.25 -13.40 6.39
N ILE A 106 4.29 -13.27 5.47
CA ILE A 106 3.75 -11.95 5.09
C ILE A 106 3.11 -11.26 6.31
N ASN A 107 2.28 -11.98 7.07
CA ASN A 107 1.64 -11.42 8.25
C ASN A 107 2.66 -11.05 9.34
N ASP A 108 3.68 -11.86 9.55
CA ASP A 108 4.75 -11.57 10.52
C ASP A 108 5.49 -10.29 10.17
N ARG A 109 5.81 -10.04 8.89
CA ARG A 109 6.44 -8.80 8.44
C ARG A 109 5.51 -7.60 8.59
N LEU A 110 4.23 -7.75 8.23
CA LEU A 110 3.23 -6.71 8.42
C LEU A 110 3.01 -6.39 9.91
N MET A 111 3.05 -7.40 10.79
CA MET A 111 2.85 -7.21 12.23
C MET A 111 4.10 -6.66 12.93
N LYS A 112 5.29 -7.06 12.51
CA LYS A 112 6.56 -6.49 13.02
C LYS A 112 6.68 -5.02 12.68
N GLY A 113 5.84 -4.54 11.75
CA GLY A 113 5.79 -3.14 11.36
C GLY A 113 7.16 -2.69 10.89
N GLU A 114 7.75 -3.39 9.93
CA GLU A 114 8.95 -2.89 9.26
C GLU A 114 8.62 -1.52 8.71
N THR A 115 9.03 -0.52 9.49
CA THR A 115 8.71 0.86 9.20
C THR A 115 9.73 1.37 8.21
N GLU A 116 9.25 1.76 7.06
CA GLU A 116 10.09 2.45 6.10
C GLU A 116 9.95 3.96 6.27
N ASN A 117 11.10 4.63 6.32
CA ASN A 117 11.13 6.07 6.35
C ASN A 117 11.04 6.57 4.89
N VAL A 118 9.97 7.29 4.60
CA VAL A 118 9.78 7.95 3.30
C VAL A 118 10.16 9.41 3.47
N ASP A 119 11.21 9.83 2.78
CA ASP A 119 11.67 11.22 2.80
C ASP A 119 10.97 11.99 1.67
N LEU A 120 10.09 12.93 2.05
CA LEU A 120 9.31 13.75 1.12
C LEU A 120 9.65 15.23 1.29
N THR A 121 9.87 15.92 0.17
CA THR A 121 10.08 17.38 0.22
C THR A 121 8.75 18.12 0.39
N VAL A 122 8.79 19.26 1.08
CA VAL A 122 7.60 20.11 1.27
C VAL A 122 6.99 20.53 -0.07
N GLY A 123 7.82 20.74 -1.08
CA GLY A 123 7.34 21.05 -2.43
C GLY A 123 6.52 19.91 -3.06
N THR A 124 6.93 18.67 -2.85
CA THR A 124 6.16 17.48 -3.28
C THR A 124 4.83 17.40 -2.52
N LEU A 125 4.85 17.64 -1.22
CA LEU A 125 3.66 17.63 -0.37
C LEU A 125 2.67 18.75 -0.71
N SER A 126 3.15 19.88 -1.27
CA SER A 126 2.28 20.98 -1.70
C SER A 126 1.37 20.63 -2.87
N GLY A 127 1.71 19.59 -3.65
CA GLY A 127 0.97 19.19 -4.85
C GLY A 127 1.09 20.16 -6.03
N ILE A 128 1.96 21.16 -5.93
CA ILE A 128 2.21 22.12 -7.01
C ILE A 128 3.38 21.60 -7.85
N PRO A 129 3.16 21.27 -9.14
CA PRO A 129 4.21 20.68 -9.99
C PRO A 129 5.51 21.49 -10.03
N LEU A 130 5.39 22.81 -9.97
CA LEU A 130 6.53 23.74 -10.02
C LEU A 130 7.47 23.59 -8.82
N PHE A 131 6.96 23.17 -7.66
CA PHE A 131 7.72 23.01 -6.42
C PHE A 131 8.08 21.55 -6.13
N HIS A 132 7.76 20.63 -7.03
CA HIS A 132 8.06 19.22 -6.86
C HIS A 132 9.57 19.00 -6.63
N GLY A 133 9.92 18.27 -5.58
CA GLY A 133 11.32 18.02 -5.22
C GLY A 133 12.03 19.20 -4.51
N SER A 134 11.36 20.34 -4.32
CA SER A 134 11.96 21.54 -3.73
C SER A 134 11.61 21.67 -2.23
N GLY A 135 12.46 22.39 -1.48
CA GLY A 135 12.24 22.70 -0.07
C GLY A 135 12.83 21.67 0.90
N PRO A 136 12.63 21.88 2.19
CA PRO A 136 13.11 20.98 3.21
C PRO A 136 12.45 19.60 3.12
N THR A 137 13.20 18.56 3.47
CA THR A 137 12.74 17.19 3.49
C THR A 137 12.04 16.88 4.82
N VAL A 138 10.86 16.33 4.75
CA VAL A 138 10.10 15.82 5.90
C VAL A 138 10.18 14.30 5.85
N ARG A 139 10.69 13.72 6.94
CA ARG A 139 10.73 12.27 7.10
C ARG A 139 9.39 11.79 7.64
N MET A 140 8.73 10.93 6.87
CA MET A 140 7.46 10.30 7.28
C MET A 140 7.70 8.81 7.51
N LYS A 141 7.15 8.33 8.61
CA LYS A 141 7.17 6.92 8.96
C LYS A 141 5.91 6.27 8.45
N VAL A 142 6.06 5.29 7.57
CA VAL A 142 4.96 4.46 7.08
C VAL A 142 5.01 3.13 7.81
N GLU A 143 3.96 2.81 8.53
CA GLU A 143 3.79 1.54 9.24
C GLU A 143 2.60 0.80 8.62
N PRO A 144 2.85 -0.15 7.70
CA PRO A 144 1.78 -0.97 7.15
C PRO A 144 1.26 -1.95 8.21
N LYS A 145 -0.04 -1.90 8.48
CA LYS A 145 -0.73 -2.89 9.31
C LYS A 145 -1.91 -3.44 8.54
N GLY A 146 -2.04 -4.75 8.54
CA GLY A 146 -3.10 -5.36 7.77
C GLY A 146 -3.26 -6.85 7.99
N TYR A 147 -4.06 -7.43 7.15
CA TYR A 147 -4.25 -8.88 7.07
C TYR A 147 -4.09 -9.34 5.63
N THR A 148 -3.66 -10.60 5.50
CA THR A 148 -3.38 -11.23 4.22
C THR A 148 -4.26 -12.44 4.05
N ASP A 149 -4.82 -12.61 2.86
CA ASP A 149 -5.48 -13.83 2.40
C ASP A 149 -4.82 -14.34 1.13
N ALA A 150 -4.81 -15.65 0.92
CA ALA A 150 -4.28 -16.26 -0.28
C ALA A 150 -5.13 -17.44 -0.74
N VAL A 151 -5.30 -17.52 -2.06
CA VAL A 151 -6.00 -18.63 -2.70
C VAL A 151 -5.13 -19.20 -3.82
N PHE A 152 -5.15 -20.54 -3.96
CA PHE A 152 -4.60 -21.18 -5.15
C PHE A 152 -5.70 -21.37 -6.18
N ILE A 153 -5.39 -21.01 -7.41
CA ILE A 153 -6.26 -21.12 -8.55
C ILE A 153 -5.60 -22.08 -9.55
N SER A 154 -6.34 -23.09 -9.95
CA SER A 154 -5.95 -24.02 -11.02
C SER A 154 -6.62 -23.55 -12.30
N GLU A 155 -5.83 -23.20 -13.31
CA GLU A 155 -6.30 -22.65 -14.56
C GLU A 155 -5.84 -23.52 -15.73
N PHE A 156 -6.76 -23.82 -16.63
CA PHE A 156 -6.48 -24.53 -17.87
C PHE A 156 -6.69 -23.58 -19.04
N THR A 157 -5.64 -23.41 -19.84
CA THR A 157 -5.66 -22.51 -20.99
C THR A 157 -5.34 -23.30 -22.24
N ASP A 158 -6.04 -23.05 -23.33
CA ASP A 158 -5.73 -23.63 -24.63
C ASP A 158 -4.38 -23.11 -25.14
N ALA A 159 -3.48 -24.00 -25.48
CA ALA A 159 -2.10 -23.66 -25.88
C ALA A 159 -1.79 -24.02 -27.35
N GLY A 160 -2.82 -24.27 -28.15
CA GLY A 160 -2.71 -24.62 -29.56
C GLY A 160 -3.38 -25.94 -29.93
N LEU A 161 -3.08 -26.49 -31.11
CA LEU A 161 -3.70 -27.72 -31.59
C LEU A 161 -3.45 -28.88 -30.62
N ASN A 162 -4.52 -29.29 -29.91
CA ASN A 162 -4.52 -30.43 -28.99
C ASN A 162 -3.56 -30.28 -27.77
N GLN A 163 -3.26 -29.04 -27.39
CA GLN A 163 -2.40 -28.76 -26.23
C GLN A 163 -3.18 -27.91 -25.21
N THR A 164 -3.06 -28.32 -23.95
CA THR A 164 -3.64 -27.57 -22.82
C THR A 164 -2.54 -27.22 -21.84
N LEU A 165 -2.40 -25.95 -21.53
CA LEU A 165 -1.50 -25.47 -20.52
C LEU A 165 -2.24 -25.43 -19.17
N HIS A 166 -1.75 -26.17 -18.20
CA HIS A 166 -2.24 -26.08 -16.82
C HIS A 166 -1.30 -25.20 -16.00
N ARG A 167 -1.88 -24.21 -15.31
CA ARG A 167 -1.18 -23.29 -14.41
C ARG A 167 -1.73 -23.40 -13.01
N MET A 168 -0.83 -23.37 -12.04
CA MET A 168 -1.18 -23.17 -10.63
C MET A 168 -0.77 -21.74 -10.25
N ILE A 169 -1.74 -20.92 -9.90
CA ILE A 169 -1.54 -19.50 -9.57
C ILE A 169 -1.90 -19.30 -8.12
N MET A 170 -0.98 -18.76 -7.32
CA MET A 170 -1.29 -18.27 -5.99
C MET A 170 -1.64 -16.78 -6.09
N ARG A 171 -2.87 -16.43 -5.74
CA ARG A 171 -3.32 -15.05 -5.64
C ARG A 171 -3.33 -14.64 -4.18
N THR A 172 -2.53 -13.64 -3.86
CA THR A 172 -2.44 -13.08 -2.52
C THR A 172 -3.13 -11.72 -2.50
N THR A 173 -4.02 -11.52 -1.54
CA THR A 173 -4.71 -10.26 -1.31
C THR A 173 -4.31 -9.72 0.04
N VAL A 174 -3.79 -8.50 0.06
CA VAL A 174 -3.33 -7.84 1.29
C VAL A 174 -4.13 -6.57 1.50
N SER A 175 -4.77 -6.47 2.66
CA SER A 175 -5.47 -5.25 3.08
C SER A 175 -4.59 -4.51 4.08
N VAL A 176 -4.19 -3.29 3.75
CA VAL A 176 -3.24 -2.50 4.55
C VAL A 176 -3.83 -1.17 4.93
N THR A 177 -3.59 -0.78 6.18
CA THR A 177 -3.85 0.57 6.69
C THR A 177 -2.51 1.22 7.02
N ALA A 178 -2.23 2.36 6.42
CA ALA A 178 -1.03 3.14 6.74
C ALA A 178 -1.28 4.10 7.89
N PHE A 179 -0.43 4.06 8.90
CA PHE A 179 -0.42 5.03 9.97
C PHE A 179 0.62 6.10 9.70
N ILE A 180 0.19 7.35 9.65
CA ILE A 180 1.03 8.51 9.44
C ILE A 180 1.04 9.31 10.75
N PRO A 181 2.15 9.38 11.49
CA PRO A 181 2.20 10.02 12.81
C PRO A 181 1.87 11.51 12.81
N CYS A 182 1.93 12.15 11.65
CA CYS A 182 1.75 13.60 11.49
C CYS A 182 0.30 14.08 11.45
N LEU A 183 -0.66 13.18 11.32
CA LEU A 183 -2.08 13.53 11.22
C LEU A 183 -2.88 12.64 12.16
N LEU A 184 -3.30 13.20 13.29
CA LEU A 184 -4.40 12.67 14.10
C LEU A 184 -5.67 12.67 13.25
N TYR A 185 -5.82 11.66 12.42
CA TYR A 185 -7.03 11.47 11.63
C TYR A 185 -7.56 10.05 11.82
N THR A 186 -8.69 9.96 12.46
CA THR A 186 -9.57 8.82 12.37
C THR A 186 -10.17 8.81 10.97
N SER A 187 -9.58 8.04 10.05
CA SER A 187 -10.23 7.72 8.79
C SER A 187 -11.45 6.86 9.09
N PRO A 188 -12.64 7.21 8.59
CA PRO A 188 -13.73 6.25 8.53
C PRO A 188 -13.25 5.09 7.66
N SER A 189 -13.38 3.87 8.21
CA SER A 189 -13.08 2.61 7.52
C SER A 189 -13.56 2.66 6.05
N PRO A 190 -12.72 2.38 5.07
CA PRO A 190 -13.20 2.22 3.71
C PRO A 190 -14.05 0.95 3.66
N ARG A 191 -15.37 1.13 3.70
CA ARG A 191 -16.30 0.10 3.25
C ARG A 191 -16.00 -0.15 1.79
N ASP A 192 -15.66 -1.42 1.51
CA ASP A 192 -15.85 -2.09 0.24
C ASP A 192 -15.54 -1.28 -1.04
N ARG A 193 -14.32 -1.40 -1.51
CA ARG A 193 -14.08 -1.46 -2.94
C ARG A 193 -13.50 -2.83 -3.26
N SER A 194 -14.39 -3.77 -3.53
CA SER A 194 -14.06 -4.97 -4.29
C SER A 194 -13.49 -4.53 -5.63
N LEU A 195 -12.21 -4.74 -5.83
CA LEU A 195 -11.59 -4.67 -7.14
C LEU A 195 -11.88 -6.00 -7.83
N SER A 196 -12.87 -6.00 -8.69
CA SER A 196 -13.07 -7.00 -9.75
C SER A 196 -12.12 -6.74 -10.90
#